data_128398e948356a581f14d795dc52de5f
#
_entry.id   128398e948356a581f14d795dc52de5f
#
_cell.length_a   1.000
_cell.length_b   1.000
_cell.length_c   1.000
_cell.angle_alpha   90.00
_cell.angle_beta   90.00
_cell.angle_gamma   90.00
#
_symmetry.space_group_name_H-M   'P 1'
#
loop_
_entity.id
_entity.type
_entity.pdbx_description
1 polymer ?
#
loop_
_entity_poly.entity_id
_entity_poly.type
_entity_poly.pdbx_seq_one_letter_code
_entity_poly.pdbx_strand_id
1 'polypeptide(L)'
;MEYKAELKEDRIIVYLDGEIDLDKTDAARKSVMDSLEKSNKIYVNLNAVKYIDSSGVSVLIEARQKANEMEKEFYLQSPSDAVMSVLKMAKLDVFFKISN
;
A
#
# COMPACT_ATOMS: atom_id res chain seq x y z
N MET A 1 15.83 7.02 4.09
CA MET A 1 14.55 6.80 4.58
C MET A 1 13.50 7.04 3.55
N GLU A 2 12.66 6.14 3.41
CA GLU A 2 11.89 6.12 2.20
C GLU A 2 10.50 6.67 2.35
N TYR A 3 9.73 6.11 3.25
CA TYR A 3 8.33 6.49 3.33
C TYR A 3 7.93 6.74 4.76
N LYS A 4 7.07 7.72 4.94
CA LYS A 4 6.58 8.08 6.25
C LYS A 4 5.57 7.03 6.74
N ALA A 5 5.62 6.72 8.01
CA ALA A 5 4.61 5.86 8.64
C ALA A 5 4.16 6.52 9.93
N GLU A 6 2.87 6.39 10.21
CA GLU A 6 2.25 7.03 11.35
C GLU A 6 1.52 5.97 12.16
N LEU A 7 2.03 5.66 13.33
CA LEU A 7 1.41 4.66 14.20
C LEU A 7 0.39 5.35 15.10
N LYS A 8 -0.83 4.88 15.03
CA LYS A 8 -1.92 5.37 15.87
C LYS A 8 -2.34 4.26 16.81
N GLU A 9 -3.31 4.53 17.68
CA GLU A 9 -3.74 3.58 18.70
C GLU A 9 -4.18 2.24 18.12
N ASP A 10 -4.95 2.27 17.05
CA ASP A 10 -5.59 1.07 16.49
C ASP A 10 -5.11 0.73 15.09
N ARG A 11 -4.20 1.50 14.50
CA ARG A 11 -3.79 1.33 13.12
C ARG A 11 -2.44 1.94 12.85
N ILE A 12 -1.88 1.57 11.72
CA ILE A 12 -0.71 2.26 11.18
C ILE A 12 -1.03 2.73 9.77
N ILE A 13 -0.57 3.92 9.42
CA ILE A 13 -0.74 4.47 8.08
C ILE A 13 0.65 4.66 7.48
N VAL A 14 0.88 4.00 6.34
CA VAL A 14 2.12 4.13 5.59
C VAL A 14 1.82 5.04 4.39
N TYR A 15 2.60 6.09 4.22
CA TYR A 15 2.40 7.06 3.15
C TYR A 15 3.41 6.81 2.05
N LEU A 16 2.98 6.17 0.97
CA LEU A 16 3.81 6.09 -0.23
C LEU A 16 3.63 7.37 -1.02
N ASP A 17 4.65 7.77 -1.76
CA ASP A 17 4.57 9.00 -2.53
C ASP A 17 5.44 8.89 -3.78
N GLY A 18 5.19 9.81 -4.71
CA GLY A 18 5.97 9.95 -5.92
C GLY A 18 5.73 8.80 -6.89
N GLU A 19 6.81 8.27 -7.43
CA GLU A 19 6.76 7.21 -8.43
C GLU A 19 7.14 5.89 -7.77
N ILE A 20 6.25 4.92 -7.85
CA ILE A 20 6.49 3.60 -7.28
C ILE A 20 6.76 2.66 -8.45
N ASP A 21 7.98 2.73 -8.96
CA ASP A 21 8.44 1.94 -10.10
C ASP A 21 9.40 0.86 -9.62
N LEU A 22 10.01 0.16 -10.56
CA LEU A 22 10.90 -0.95 -10.25
C LEU A 22 12.02 -0.54 -9.29
N ASP A 23 12.54 0.68 -9.44
CA ASP A 23 13.63 1.15 -8.60
C ASP A 23 13.21 1.41 -7.15
N LYS A 24 11.93 1.57 -6.92
CA LYS A 24 11.41 1.92 -5.59
C LYS A 24 10.77 0.74 -4.88
N THR A 25 10.68 -0.44 -5.53
CA THR A 25 9.94 -1.55 -4.95
C THR A 25 10.52 -2.05 -3.64
N ASP A 26 11.85 -2.10 -3.52
CA ASP A 26 12.45 -2.59 -2.28
C ASP A 26 12.12 -1.66 -1.11
N ALA A 27 12.21 -0.35 -1.32
CA ALA A 27 11.89 0.61 -0.28
C ALA A 27 10.41 0.56 0.08
N ALA A 28 9.54 0.48 -0.92
CA ALA A 28 8.09 0.40 -0.67
C ALA A 28 7.74 -0.89 0.07
N ARG A 29 8.31 -2.01 -0.38
CA ARG A 29 8.06 -3.30 0.27
C ARG A 29 8.48 -3.27 1.73
N LYS A 30 9.69 -2.76 2.01
CA LYS A 30 10.19 -2.69 3.37
C LYS A 30 9.27 -1.86 4.25
N SER A 31 8.87 -0.70 3.77
CA SER A 31 7.99 0.18 4.55
C SER A 31 6.66 -0.48 4.87
N VAL A 32 6.04 -1.11 3.87
CA VAL A 32 4.73 -1.72 4.07
C VAL A 32 4.84 -2.98 4.92
N MET A 33 5.84 -3.83 4.65
CA MET A 33 6.00 -5.07 5.42
C MET A 33 6.35 -4.79 6.87
N ASP A 34 7.18 -3.78 7.13
CA ASP A 34 7.51 -3.40 8.51
C ASP A 34 6.25 -2.98 9.26
N SER A 35 5.31 -2.33 8.57
CA SER A 35 4.08 -1.86 9.23
C SER A 35 3.21 -3.02 9.68
N LEU A 36 3.29 -4.17 9.01
CA LEU A 36 2.52 -5.35 9.39
C LEU A 36 2.90 -5.88 10.77
N GLU A 37 4.12 -5.56 11.23
CA GLU A 37 4.59 -5.99 12.54
C GLU A 37 4.15 -5.05 13.65
N LYS A 38 3.57 -3.90 13.31
CA LYS A 38 3.35 -2.84 14.29
C LYS A 38 1.90 -2.62 14.65
N SER A 39 0.98 -3.14 13.86
CA SER A 39 -0.45 -2.93 14.11
C SER A 39 -1.24 -4.07 13.49
N ASN A 40 -2.50 -4.18 13.88
CA ASN A 40 -3.43 -5.14 13.29
C ASN A 40 -4.25 -4.55 12.15
N LYS A 41 -4.20 -3.24 11.98
CA LYS A 41 -4.87 -2.55 10.87
C LYS A 41 -3.84 -1.71 10.13
N ILE A 42 -3.65 -2.02 8.87
CA ILE A 42 -2.64 -1.35 8.06
C ILE A 42 -3.32 -0.60 6.93
N TYR A 43 -3.06 0.70 6.86
CA TYR A 43 -3.53 1.55 5.77
C TYR A 43 -2.33 2.00 4.97
N VAL A 44 -2.34 1.72 3.67
CA VAL A 44 -1.32 2.25 2.76
C VAL A 44 -1.94 3.43 2.04
N ASN A 45 -1.51 4.63 2.40
CA ASN A 45 -2.02 5.85 1.80
C ASN A 45 -1.30 6.09 0.47
N LEU A 46 -2.08 6.28 -0.58
CA LEU A 46 -1.56 6.38 -1.94
C LEU A 46 -1.95 7.71 -2.59
N ASN A 47 -2.37 8.68 -1.77
CA ASN A 47 -2.86 9.94 -2.29
C ASN A 47 -1.76 10.74 -3.02
N ALA A 48 -0.53 10.63 -2.56
CA ALA A 48 0.59 11.35 -3.13
C ALA A 48 1.39 10.54 -4.17
N VAL A 49 0.89 9.37 -4.55
CA VAL A 49 1.54 8.54 -5.57
C VAL A 49 1.14 9.07 -6.94
N LYS A 50 2.12 9.46 -7.73
CA LYS A 50 1.91 10.05 -9.05
C LYS A 50 2.01 9.02 -10.18
N TYR A 51 2.64 7.89 -9.90
CA TYR A 51 2.86 6.84 -10.88
C TYR A 51 3.08 5.53 -10.15
N ILE A 52 2.50 4.47 -10.67
CA ILE A 52 2.75 3.13 -10.16
C ILE A 52 2.73 2.17 -11.35
N ASP A 53 3.68 1.25 -11.38
CA ASP A 53 3.69 0.22 -12.43
C ASP A 53 3.40 -1.15 -11.80
N SER A 54 3.51 -2.20 -12.61
CA SER A 54 3.18 -3.54 -12.14
C SER A 54 4.07 -4.00 -10.99
N SER A 55 5.32 -3.53 -10.91
CA SER A 55 6.18 -3.90 -9.79
C SER A 55 5.69 -3.27 -8.49
N GLY A 56 5.21 -2.03 -8.56
CA GLY A 56 4.62 -1.39 -7.38
C GLY A 56 3.33 -2.07 -6.95
N VAL A 57 2.48 -2.41 -7.93
CA VAL A 57 1.24 -3.12 -7.64
C VAL A 57 1.53 -4.47 -6.98
N SER A 58 2.59 -5.16 -7.43
CA SER A 58 2.99 -6.44 -6.84
C SER A 58 3.31 -6.32 -5.36
N VAL A 59 3.93 -5.21 -4.95
CA VAL A 59 4.21 -4.97 -3.54
C VAL A 59 2.91 -4.91 -2.74
N LEU A 60 1.91 -4.22 -3.27
CA LEU A 60 0.62 -4.12 -2.59
C LEU A 60 -0.07 -5.48 -2.49
N ILE A 61 0.01 -6.28 -3.54
CA ILE A 61 -0.56 -7.62 -3.53
C ILE A 61 0.13 -8.51 -2.51
N GLU A 62 1.46 -8.49 -2.47
CA GLU A 62 2.24 -9.25 -1.49
C GLU A 62 1.86 -8.87 -0.08
N ALA A 63 1.74 -7.57 0.17
CA ALA A 63 1.41 -7.08 1.50
C ALA A 63 0.02 -7.52 1.93
N ARG A 64 -0.94 -7.48 1.01
CA ARG A 64 -2.30 -7.92 1.32
C ARG A 64 -2.31 -9.42 1.65
N GLN A 65 -1.58 -10.22 0.88
CA GLN A 65 -1.50 -11.65 1.15
C GLN A 65 -0.88 -11.92 2.51
N LYS A 66 0.18 -11.21 2.83
CA LYS A 66 0.85 -11.37 4.12
C LYS A 66 -0.07 -10.96 5.27
N ALA A 67 -0.79 -9.85 5.09
CA ALA A 67 -1.74 -9.40 6.10
C ALA A 67 -2.82 -10.46 6.35
N ASN A 68 -3.34 -11.08 5.29
CA ASN A 68 -4.32 -12.13 5.42
C ASN A 68 -3.75 -13.33 6.19
N GLU A 69 -2.51 -13.71 5.91
CA GLU A 69 -1.84 -14.81 6.62
C GLU A 69 -1.70 -14.51 8.11
N MET A 70 -1.48 -13.23 8.44
CA MET A 70 -1.32 -12.79 9.82
C MET A 70 -2.66 -12.43 10.48
N GLU A 71 -3.76 -12.59 9.74
CA GLU A 71 -5.11 -12.26 10.21
C GLU A 71 -5.23 -10.79 10.57
N LYS A 72 -4.67 -9.93 9.74
CA LYS A 72 -4.71 -8.48 9.91
C LYS A 72 -5.51 -7.83 8.80
N GLU A 73 -5.98 -6.62 9.06
CA GLU A 73 -6.76 -5.85 8.08
C GLU A 73 -5.81 -4.98 7.28
N PHE A 74 -6.03 -4.93 5.97
CA PHE A 74 -5.17 -4.21 5.04
C PHE A 74 -6.04 -3.39 4.10
N TYR A 75 -5.75 -2.09 4.04
CA TYR A 75 -6.53 -1.14 3.23
C TYR A 75 -5.62 -0.30 2.37
N LEU A 76 -6.11 0.06 1.18
CA LEU A 76 -5.51 1.13 0.38
C LEU A 76 -6.31 2.39 0.67
N GLN A 77 -5.63 3.41 1.21
CA GLN A 77 -6.29 4.63 1.64
C GLN A 77 -6.10 5.73 0.59
N SER A 78 -7.19 6.31 0.18
CA SER A 78 -7.20 7.48 -0.72
C SER A 78 -6.29 7.31 -1.94
N PRO A 79 -6.47 6.23 -2.74
CA PRO A 79 -5.64 6.08 -3.94
C PRO A 79 -5.80 7.28 -4.86
N SER A 80 -4.67 7.75 -5.40
CA SER A 80 -4.70 8.82 -6.39
C SER A 80 -5.37 8.35 -7.67
N ASP A 81 -5.71 9.28 -8.56
CA ASP A 81 -6.29 8.94 -9.86
C ASP A 81 -5.35 8.02 -10.65
N ALA A 82 -4.05 8.28 -10.57
CA ALA A 82 -3.06 7.47 -11.26
C ALA A 82 -3.10 6.03 -10.76
N VAL A 83 -3.15 5.84 -9.44
CA VAL A 83 -3.23 4.50 -8.86
C VAL A 83 -4.55 3.82 -9.21
N MET A 84 -5.67 4.54 -9.07
CA MET A 84 -6.98 3.95 -9.38
C MET A 84 -7.07 3.51 -10.84
N SER A 85 -6.51 4.30 -11.76
CA SER A 85 -6.48 3.91 -13.17
C SER A 85 -5.81 2.56 -13.38
N VAL A 86 -4.64 2.38 -12.77
CA VAL A 86 -3.90 1.13 -12.90
C VAL A 86 -4.66 -0.03 -12.27
N LEU A 87 -5.22 0.19 -11.08
CA LEU A 87 -5.99 -0.85 -10.40
C LEU A 87 -7.20 -1.27 -11.22
N LYS A 88 -7.92 -0.31 -11.80
CA LYS A 88 -9.11 -0.62 -12.60
C LYS A 88 -8.75 -1.37 -13.87
N MET A 89 -7.66 -0.99 -14.52
CA MET A 89 -7.20 -1.68 -15.73
C MET A 89 -6.85 -3.13 -15.44
N ALA A 90 -6.32 -3.40 -14.27
CA ALA A 90 -5.95 -4.76 -13.86
C ALA A 90 -7.09 -5.47 -13.15
N LYS A 91 -8.24 -4.82 -12.99
CA LYS A 91 -9.42 -5.32 -12.27
C LYS A 91 -9.10 -5.63 -10.82
N LEU A 92 -8.21 -4.85 -10.24
CA LEU A 92 -7.79 -5.01 -8.85
C LEU A 92 -8.50 -4.03 -7.92
N ASP A 93 -9.29 -3.10 -8.46
CA ASP A 93 -10.03 -2.16 -7.64
C ASP A 93 -11.04 -2.86 -6.73
N VAL A 94 -11.52 -4.05 -7.14
CA VAL A 94 -12.42 -4.85 -6.29
C VAL A 94 -11.65 -5.87 -5.44
N PHE A 95 -10.38 -6.07 -5.75
CA PHE A 95 -9.54 -7.01 -5.00
C PHE A 95 -9.10 -6.41 -3.67
N PHE A 96 -8.78 -5.13 -3.67
CA PHE A 96 -8.34 -4.44 -2.46
C PHE A 96 -9.51 -3.79 -1.74
N LYS A 97 -9.40 -3.65 -0.42
CA LYS A 97 -10.32 -2.82 0.36
C LYS A 97 -9.83 -1.39 0.26
N ILE A 98 -10.64 -0.53 -0.31
CA ILE A 98 -10.27 0.86 -0.55
C ILE A 98 -11.01 1.74 0.45
N SER A 99 -10.24 2.62 1.09
CA SER A 99 -10.75 3.55 2.09
C SER A 99 -10.44 4.97 1.63
N ASN A 100 -11.25 5.92 1.98
CA ASN A 100 -10.99 7.33 1.62
C ASN A 100 -10.56 8.14 2.81
#